data_d457ad2fe3499a7c4a8e124c9c65c48b
#
_entry.id   d457ad2fe3499a7c4a8e124c9c65c48b
#
_cell.length_a   1.000
_cell.length_b   1.000
_cell.length_c   1.000
_cell.angle_alpha   90.00
_cell.angle_beta   90.00
_cell.angle_gamma   90.00
#
_symmetry.space_group_name_H-M   'P 1'
#
loop_
_entity.id
_entity.type
_entity.pdbx_description
1 polymer ?
#
loop_
_entity_poly.entity_id
_entity_poly.type
_entity_poly.pdbx_seq_one_letter_code
_entity_poly.pdbx_strand_id
1 'polypeptide(L)'
;MKKQLFGTTADGTNVDLYTLTNSRGMEVGVMTYGAIVTSLRVPDADGKIDDVVLGFDTLDGHLGIHPYFGAVVGRYANRIANGRFAIGGVEFVLAINQGNNSLHGGLRGFDKQVWVVENSGSSLGLTYVSKDGEEGYPGTLTATVTYTVTQQNEFIIDYAGHSDKDTIINLTNHSYFNLGGWGDKDILSHVLTIDADRFTQIDSGLIPTGEILSVEGTAFDFRKPTAIGNRINAAETQVYFGNGYDHNYVLNSSEFEAVASVTVTEPKSGRVMQIFTTEPGIQFYTGNFLDGKLAGKGGRCYNKHAGFCLETQHFPDSPNQKEFPSTILKAGDRYRSKSVFKFSVGPRM
;
A
#
# COMPACT_ATOMS: atom_id res chain seq x y z
N MET A 1 7.92 22.25 -4.27
CA MET A 1 7.15 21.31 -5.12
C MET A 1 7.24 21.76 -6.56
N LYS A 2 7.42 20.81 -7.51
CA LYS A 2 7.38 21.06 -8.96
C LYS A 2 6.17 20.34 -9.54
N LYS A 3 5.57 20.92 -10.61
CA LYS A 3 4.47 20.32 -11.37
C LYS A 3 4.89 20.20 -12.83
N GLN A 4 4.56 19.08 -13.47
CA GLN A 4 4.72 18.86 -14.91
C GLN A 4 3.61 17.98 -15.45
N LEU A 5 3.28 18.09 -16.74
CA LEU A 5 2.40 17.15 -17.42
C LEU A 5 3.12 15.79 -17.50
N PHE A 6 2.47 14.71 -17.01
CA PHE A 6 2.99 13.36 -17.08
C PHE A 6 2.46 12.59 -18.30
N GLY A 7 1.23 12.89 -18.71
CA GLY A 7 0.58 12.32 -19.87
C GLY A 7 -0.89 12.73 -19.95
N THR A 8 -1.60 12.11 -20.90
CA THR A 8 -3.03 12.35 -21.12
C THR A 8 -3.72 11.01 -21.28
N THR A 9 -4.84 10.80 -20.59
CA THR A 9 -5.65 9.57 -20.71
C THR A 9 -6.36 9.51 -22.07
N ALA A 10 -6.90 8.36 -22.42
CA ALA A 10 -7.57 8.15 -23.72
C ALA A 10 -8.81 9.07 -23.93
N ASP A 11 -9.45 9.53 -22.84
CA ASP A 11 -10.57 10.48 -22.89
C ASP A 11 -10.14 11.95 -22.93
N GLY A 12 -8.82 12.22 -23.02
CA GLY A 12 -8.27 13.56 -23.10
C GLY A 12 -8.00 14.24 -21.75
N THR A 13 -8.15 13.52 -20.63
CA THR A 13 -7.88 14.09 -19.30
C THR A 13 -6.37 14.16 -19.04
N ASN A 14 -5.87 15.35 -18.69
CA ASN A 14 -4.47 15.54 -18.34
C ASN A 14 -4.14 14.89 -16.99
N VAL A 15 -3.01 14.18 -16.93
CA VAL A 15 -2.42 13.64 -15.72
C VAL A 15 -1.16 14.43 -15.41
N ASP A 16 -1.15 15.09 -14.26
CA ASP A 16 -0.03 15.89 -13.79
C ASP A 16 0.84 15.06 -12.84
N LEU A 17 2.16 15.27 -12.88
CA LEU A 17 3.14 14.76 -11.91
C LEU A 17 3.60 15.90 -11.00
N TYR A 18 3.49 15.69 -9.72
CA TYR A 18 3.99 16.58 -8.67
C TYR A 18 5.23 15.96 -8.01
N THR A 19 6.29 16.74 -7.85
CA THR A 19 7.51 16.33 -7.17
C THR A 19 7.67 17.11 -5.88
N LEU A 20 7.58 16.40 -4.75
CA LEU A 20 7.83 16.93 -3.41
C LEU A 20 9.29 16.67 -3.05
N THR A 21 9.97 17.67 -2.50
CA THR A 21 11.39 17.56 -2.13
C THR A 21 11.67 18.20 -0.78
N ASN A 22 12.69 17.70 -0.08
CA ASN A 22 13.26 18.37 1.07
C ASN A 22 14.71 18.80 0.79
N SER A 23 15.35 19.49 1.74
CA SER A 23 16.73 19.94 1.61
C SER A 23 17.78 18.85 1.87
N ARG A 24 17.34 17.63 2.26
CA ARG A 24 18.22 16.49 2.57
C ARG A 24 18.29 15.45 1.44
N GLY A 25 17.76 15.79 0.27
CA GLY A 25 17.82 14.94 -0.92
C GLY A 25 16.70 13.91 -1.05
N MET A 26 15.71 13.92 -0.16
CA MET A 26 14.51 13.11 -0.36
C MET A 26 13.60 13.75 -1.40
N GLU A 27 13.11 12.93 -2.34
CA GLU A 27 12.21 13.35 -3.41
C GLU A 27 11.11 12.30 -3.59
N VAL A 28 9.85 12.74 -3.71
CA VAL A 28 8.69 11.89 -3.98
C VAL A 28 7.94 12.44 -5.17
N GLY A 29 7.78 11.62 -6.21
CA GLY A 29 6.93 11.90 -7.37
C GLY A 29 5.55 11.31 -7.17
N VAL A 30 4.50 12.13 -7.35
CA VAL A 30 3.09 11.68 -7.25
C VAL A 30 2.34 12.20 -8.46
N MET A 31 1.66 11.31 -9.19
CA MET A 31 0.79 11.73 -10.29
C MET A 31 -0.69 11.74 -9.89
N THR A 32 -1.49 12.53 -10.60
CA THR A 32 -2.93 12.68 -10.32
C THR A 32 -3.75 11.45 -10.71
N TYR A 33 -3.31 10.60 -11.62
CA TYR A 33 -3.95 9.31 -11.91
C TYR A 33 -3.64 8.32 -10.79
N GLY A 34 -4.70 7.77 -10.16
CA GLY A 34 -4.59 6.85 -9.03
C GLY A 34 -3.93 7.45 -7.78
N ALA A 35 -3.66 8.76 -7.75
CA ALA A 35 -2.80 9.41 -6.77
C ALA A 35 -1.48 8.64 -6.56
N ILE A 36 -0.93 8.09 -7.65
CA ILE A 36 0.17 7.11 -7.65
C ILE A 36 1.50 7.76 -7.26
N VAL A 37 2.19 7.14 -6.31
CA VAL A 37 3.61 7.40 -6.03
C VAL A 37 4.44 6.78 -7.15
N THR A 38 4.92 7.60 -8.07
CA THR A 38 5.70 7.14 -9.24
C THR A 38 7.18 6.96 -8.94
N SER A 39 7.72 7.68 -7.95
CA SER A 39 9.12 7.59 -7.51
C SER A 39 9.25 8.00 -6.05
N LEU A 40 10.19 7.39 -5.36
CA LEU A 40 10.61 7.77 -4.02
C LEU A 40 12.13 7.64 -3.93
N ARG A 41 12.82 8.77 -3.88
CA ARG A 41 14.28 8.83 -3.96
C ARG A 41 14.86 9.24 -2.61
N VAL A 42 15.77 8.42 -2.09
CA VAL A 42 16.40 8.62 -0.78
C VAL A 42 17.90 8.29 -0.84
N PRO A 43 18.74 8.98 -0.05
CA PRO A 43 20.17 8.69 0.01
C PRO A 43 20.44 7.33 0.68
N ASP A 44 21.52 6.68 0.26
CA ASP A 44 22.14 5.56 0.97
C ASP A 44 23.22 6.03 1.95
N ALA A 45 23.97 5.09 2.55
CA ALA A 45 25.04 5.37 3.50
C ALA A 45 26.24 6.14 2.90
N ASP A 46 26.39 6.14 1.57
CA ASP A 46 27.42 6.94 0.86
C ASP A 46 26.84 8.28 0.35
N GLY A 47 25.57 8.57 0.63
CA GLY A 47 24.87 9.76 0.14
C GLY A 47 24.39 9.65 -1.31
N LYS A 48 24.50 8.47 -1.94
CA LYS A 48 23.97 8.24 -3.27
C LYS A 48 22.46 8.17 -3.21
N ILE A 49 21.78 9.08 -3.91
CA ILE A 49 20.32 9.11 -4.01
C ILE A 49 19.88 8.13 -5.08
N ASP A 50 18.92 7.25 -4.73
CA ASP A 50 18.37 6.29 -5.68
C ASP A 50 16.86 6.12 -5.45
N ASP A 51 16.13 5.64 -6.48
CA ASP A 51 14.70 5.38 -6.41
C ASP A 51 14.45 4.00 -5.77
N VAL A 52 13.67 3.97 -4.71
CA VAL A 52 13.42 2.78 -3.91
C VAL A 52 12.02 2.20 -4.10
N VAL A 53 11.28 2.64 -5.14
CA VAL A 53 9.96 2.07 -5.49
C VAL A 53 9.90 1.61 -6.94
N LEU A 54 9.19 0.52 -7.16
CA LEU A 54 8.89 0.02 -8.50
C LEU A 54 7.79 0.87 -9.16
N GLY A 55 7.69 0.81 -10.48
CA GLY A 55 6.69 1.54 -11.27
C GLY A 55 7.08 1.62 -12.74
N PHE A 56 6.59 2.64 -13.43
CA PHE A 56 6.86 2.90 -14.83
C PHE A 56 7.33 4.33 -15.06
N ASP A 57 8.04 4.56 -16.18
CA ASP A 57 8.54 5.90 -16.55
C ASP A 57 7.47 6.76 -17.21
N THR A 58 6.40 6.16 -17.72
CA THR A 58 5.35 6.85 -18.48
C THR A 58 3.96 6.50 -17.98
N LEU A 59 2.98 7.34 -18.30
CA LEU A 59 1.58 7.11 -17.97
C LEU A 59 1.04 5.81 -18.60
N ASP A 60 1.46 5.48 -19.82
CA ASP A 60 0.98 4.30 -20.55
C ASP A 60 1.20 3.00 -19.78
N GLY A 61 2.34 2.88 -19.08
CA GLY A 61 2.60 1.72 -18.21
C GLY A 61 1.58 1.60 -17.08
N HIS A 62 1.10 2.72 -16.57
CA HIS A 62 0.11 2.77 -15.49
C HIS A 62 -1.35 2.65 -15.98
N LEU A 63 -1.63 2.90 -17.26
CA LEU A 63 -2.96 2.71 -17.85
C LEU A 63 -3.25 1.25 -18.20
N GLY A 64 -2.20 0.43 -18.35
CA GLY A 64 -2.30 -0.98 -18.64
C GLY A 64 -2.67 -1.84 -17.41
N ILE A 65 -2.61 -3.16 -17.59
CA ILE A 65 -2.76 -4.11 -16.49
C ILE A 65 -1.43 -4.16 -15.73
N HIS A 66 -1.46 -3.76 -14.48
CA HIS A 66 -0.30 -3.79 -13.59
C HIS A 66 -0.72 -4.07 -12.14
N PRO A 67 0.21 -4.47 -11.25
CA PRO A 67 -0.12 -4.86 -9.88
C PRO A 67 -0.19 -3.64 -8.92
N TYR A 68 -0.91 -2.59 -9.29
CA TYR A 68 -1.21 -1.41 -8.46
C TYR A 68 0.02 -0.59 -8.00
N PHE A 69 1.13 -0.62 -8.72
CA PHE A 69 2.37 0.08 -8.34
C PHE A 69 2.13 1.51 -7.86
N GLY A 70 2.38 1.76 -6.55
CA GLY A 70 2.32 3.07 -5.92
C GLY A 70 0.92 3.69 -5.77
N ALA A 71 -0.15 3.01 -6.18
CA ALA A 71 -1.49 3.57 -6.23
C ALA A 71 -2.13 3.72 -4.84
N VAL A 72 -3.02 4.71 -4.71
CA VAL A 72 -4.03 4.71 -3.66
C VAL A 72 -5.08 3.68 -4.02
N VAL A 73 -5.25 2.73 -3.13
CA VAL A 73 -6.23 1.64 -3.26
C VAL A 73 -7.47 1.97 -2.46
N GLY A 74 -8.62 1.85 -3.08
CA GLY A 74 -9.95 2.12 -2.53
C GLY A 74 -11.04 1.82 -3.56
N ARG A 75 -12.33 1.83 -3.15
CA ARG A 75 -12.89 2.27 -1.85
C ARG A 75 -12.50 1.33 -0.71
N TYR A 76 -12.25 0.04 -1.00
CA TYR A 76 -11.84 -0.96 -0.03
C TYR A 76 -10.55 -1.65 -0.46
N ALA A 77 -9.49 -1.44 0.30
CA ALA A 77 -8.20 -2.09 0.11
C ALA A 77 -8.28 -3.57 0.44
N ASN A 78 -7.51 -4.39 -0.30
CA ASN A 78 -7.48 -5.83 -0.20
C ASN A 78 -8.83 -6.48 -0.60
N ARG A 79 -9.16 -7.67 -0.09
CA ARG A 79 -10.24 -8.53 -0.58
C ARG A 79 -11.53 -8.39 0.21
N ILE A 80 -12.65 -8.59 -0.49
CA ILE A 80 -13.96 -8.87 0.09
C ILE A 80 -14.48 -10.19 -0.51
N ALA A 81 -14.74 -11.16 0.36
CA ALA A 81 -15.16 -12.51 -0.01
C ALA A 81 -16.44 -12.48 -0.87
N ASN A 82 -16.41 -13.20 -1.99
CA ASN A 82 -17.51 -13.28 -2.95
C ASN A 82 -18.04 -11.91 -3.45
N GLY A 83 -17.29 -10.84 -3.24
CA GLY A 83 -17.71 -9.47 -3.55
C GLY A 83 -19.01 -9.07 -2.85
N ARG A 84 -19.26 -9.55 -1.63
CA ARG A 84 -20.50 -9.29 -0.89
C ARG A 84 -20.22 -8.86 0.54
N PHE A 85 -21.00 -7.92 1.03
CA PHE A 85 -21.03 -7.52 2.42
C PHE A 85 -22.41 -6.96 2.79
N ALA A 86 -22.69 -6.82 4.09
CA ALA A 86 -23.95 -6.26 4.56
C ALA A 86 -23.72 -5.10 5.54
N ILE A 87 -24.56 -4.08 5.45
CA ILE A 87 -24.66 -2.98 6.43
C ILE A 87 -26.09 -2.90 6.91
N GLY A 88 -26.33 -3.01 8.22
CA GLY A 88 -27.68 -2.92 8.78
C GLY A 88 -28.67 -3.96 8.23
N GLY A 89 -28.19 -5.11 7.78
CA GLY A 89 -29.00 -6.18 7.19
C GLY A 89 -29.30 -6.00 5.69
N VAL A 90 -28.81 -4.93 5.06
CA VAL A 90 -28.88 -4.73 3.61
C VAL A 90 -27.61 -5.27 2.95
N GLU A 91 -27.75 -6.20 2.03
CA GLU A 91 -26.64 -6.77 1.26
C GLU A 91 -26.25 -5.86 0.10
N PHE A 92 -24.93 -5.71 -0.11
CA PHE A 92 -24.32 -5.03 -1.25
C PHE A 92 -23.44 -6.00 -2.04
N VAL A 93 -23.47 -5.85 -3.37
CA VAL A 93 -22.72 -6.69 -4.30
C VAL A 93 -21.74 -5.84 -5.05
N LEU A 94 -20.46 -6.20 -4.94
CA LEU A 94 -19.34 -5.53 -5.59
C LEU A 94 -18.94 -6.23 -6.89
N ALA A 95 -18.20 -5.53 -7.73
CA ALA A 95 -17.58 -6.12 -8.90
C ALA A 95 -16.59 -7.23 -8.51
N ILE A 96 -16.66 -8.37 -9.20
CA ILE A 96 -15.73 -9.49 -9.06
C ILE A 96 -14.59 -9.29 -10.04
N ASN A 97 -13.36 -9.15 -9.54
CA ASN A 97 -12.18 -8.89 -10.35
C ASN A 97 -10.97 -9.78 -10.02
N GLN A 98 -11.10 -10.68 -9.02
CA GLN A 98 -10.05 -11.63 -8.67
C GLN A 98 -10.67 -12.97 -8.22
N GLY A 99 -10.66 -13.98 -9.09
CA GLY A 99 -11.34 -15.24 -8.83
C GLY A 99 -12.84 -15.02 -8.56
N ASN A 100 -13.30 -15.39 -7.37
CA ASN A 100 -14.68 -15.15 -6.92
C ASN A 100 -14.80 -13.91 -6.02
N ASN A 101 -13.73 -13.13 -5.83
CA ASN A 101 -13.68 -12.07 -4.84
C ASN A 101 -13.61 -10.68 -5.49
N SER A 102 -13.97 -9.66 -4.73
CA SER A 102 -13.63 -8.29 -5.03
C SER A 102 -12.27 -7.96 -4.44
N LEU A 103 -11.39 -7.33 -5.21
CA LEU A 103 -10.05 -6.92 -4.82
C LEU A 103 -9.86 -5.44 -5.11
N HIS A 104 -9.28 -4.71 -4.15
CA HIS A 104 -8.79 -3.35 -4.31
C HIS A 104 -9.80 -2.36 -4.90
N GLY A 105 -11.07 -2.46 -4.50
CA GLY A 105 -12.11 -1.53 -4.92
C GLY A 105 -12.83 -1.88 -6.22
N GLY A 106 -12.46 -2.97 -6.90
CA GLY A 106 -13.18 -3.48 -8.07
C GLY A 106 -12.45 -3.28 -9.40
N LEU A 107 -13.20 -3.24 -10.49
CA LEU A 107 -12.66 -3.17 -11.87
C LEU A 107 -12.03 -1.80 -12.17
N ARG A 108 -12.64 -0.73 -11.66
CA ARG A 108 -12.18 0.66 -11.80
C ARG A 108 -12.12 1.34 -10.43
N GLY A 109 -11.27 0.79 -9.54
CA GLY A 109 -11.04 1.35 -8.23
C GLY A 109 -10.33 2.71 -8.27
N PHE A 110 -9.96 3.20 -7.12
CA PHE A 110 -9.32 4.52 -6.92
C PHE A 110 -7.97 4.65 -7.66
N ASP A 111 -7.30 3.53 -7.88
CA ASP A 111 -6.07 3.39 -8.66
C ASP A 111 -6.21 3.79 -10.14
N LYS A 112 -7.44 3.80 -10.68
CA LYS A 112 -7.75 4.10 -12.09
C LYS A 112 -8.56 5.40 -12.29
N GLN A 113 -8.55 6.27 -11.29
CA GLN A 113 -9.25 7.56 -11.33
C GLN A 113 -8.26 8.71 -11.41
N VAL A 114 -8.64 9.80 -12.09
CA VAL A 114 -7.86 11.04 -12.03
C VAL A 114 -8.36 11.86 -10.85
N TRP A 115 -7.49 12.06 -9.88
CA TRP A 115 -7.77 12.81 -8.66
C TRP A 115 -7.60 14.31 -8.90
N VAL A 116 -8.44 15.10 -8.25
CA VAL A 116 -8.40 16.58 -8.32
C VAL A 116 -7.43 17.10 -7.26
N VAL A 117 -6.56 18.03 -7.65
CA VAL A 117 -5.63 18.68 -6.72
C VAL A 117 -6.34 19.78 -5.96
N GLU A 118 -6.41 19.65 -4.62
CA GLU A 118 -7.00 20.65 -3.72
C GLU A 118 -5.96 21.68 -3.26
N ASN A 119 -4.74 21.22 -2.97
CA ASN A 119 -3.64 22.11 -2.62
C ASN A 119 -2.30 21.54 -3.12
N SER A 120 -1.33 22.43 -3.35
CA SER A 120 0.00 22.10 -3.83
C SER A 120 1.07 23.04 -3.24
N GLY A 121 1.01 23.31 -1.93
CA GLY A 121 1.96 24.13 -1.18
C GLY A 121 3.10 23.32 -0.56
N SER A 122 3.12 23.22 0.76
CA SER A 122 4.08 22.39 1.53
C SER A 122 3.72 20.90 1.50
N SER A 123 2.48 20.57 1.16
CA SER A 123 1.95 19.22 0.95
C SER A 123 1.13 19.18 -0.34
N LEU A 124 0.88 17.98 -0.87
CA LEU A 124 0.03 17.72 -2.02
C LEU A 124 -1.26 17.06 -1.56
N GLY A 125 -2.38 17.78 -1.62
CA GLY A 125 -3.72 17.25 -1.35
C GLY A 125 -4.44 16.89 -2.64
N LEU A 126 -4.92 15.66 -2.72
CA LEU A 126 -5.66 15.11 -3.86
C LEU A 126 -7.01 14.58 -3.38
N THR A 127 -8.09 14.92 -4.08
CA THR A 127 -9.45 14.50 -3.74
C THR A 127 -10.10 13.75 -4.89
N TYR A 128 -10.82 12.69 -4.56
CA TYR A 128 -11.68 11.94 -5.46
C TYR A 128 -13.09 11.80 -4.88
N VAL A 129 -14.11 12.01 -5.70
CA VAL A 129 -15.52 11.79 -5.33
C VAL A 129 -16.02 10.52 -5.99
N SER A 130 -16.11 9.46 -5.20
CA SER A 130 -16.66 8.17 -5.61
C SER A 130 -18.19 8.21 -5.44
N LYS A 131 -18.92 8.13 -6.55
CA LYS A 131 -20.39 8.25 -6.57
C LYS A 131 -21.08 7.09 -5.89
N ASP A 132 -22.30 7.33 -5.40
CA ASP A 132 -23.18 6.28 -4.90
C ASP A 132 -23.37 5.17 -5.94
N GLY A 133 -23.11 3.92 -5.57
CA GLY A 133 -23.20 2.76 -6.44
C GLY A 133 -21.95 2.49 -7.30
N GLU A 134 -20.92 3.33 -7.24
CA GLU A 134 -19.66 3.06 -7.94
C GLU A 134 -19.04 1.74 -7.47
N GLU A 135 -18.70 0.84 -8.42
CA GLU A 135 -18.22 -0.54 -8.18
C GLU A 135 -19.13 -1.37 -7.24
N GLY A 136 -20.37 -0.90 -6.96
CA GLY A 136 -21.36 -1.53 -6.06
C GLY A 136 -21.36 -0.99 -4.63
N TYR A 137 -20.49 -0.04 -4.29
CA TYR A 137 -20.43 0.54 -2.94
C TYR A 137 -21.55 1.57 -2.71
N PRO A 138 -22.25 1.55 -1.54
CA PRO A 138 -23.26 2.55 -1.21
C PRO A 138 -22.65 3.89 -0.80
N GLY A 139 -23.39 4.96 -1.07
CA GLY A 139 -23.08 6.33 -0.69
C GLY A 139 -22.07 7.03 -1.58
N THR A 140 -22.23 8.34 -1.69
CA THR A 140 -21.24 9.21 -2.32
C THR A 140 -20.13 9.49 -1.32
N LEU A 141 -18.93 8.94 -1.58
CA LEU A 141 -17.76 9.12 -0.73
C LEU A 141 -16.83 10.19 -1.32
N THR A 142 -16.56 11.23 -0.57
CA THR A 142 -15.44 12.13 -0.84
C THR A 142 -14.21 11.61 -0.09
N ALA A 143 -13.18 11.20 -0.82
CA ALA A 143 -11.91 10.72 -0.28
C ALA A 143 -10.80 11.71 -0.61
N THR A 144 -9.97 12.03 0.37
CA THR A 144 -8.79 12.89 0.20
C THR A 144 -7.55 12.15 0.67
N VAL A 145 -6.47 12.25 -0.11
CA VAL A 145 -5.12 11.84 0.32
C VAL A 145 -4.22 13.06 0.33
N THR A 146 -3.45 13.23 1.39
CA THR A 146 -2.46 14.31 1.50
C THR A 146 -1.07 13.71 1.66
N TYR A 147 -0.18 14.05 0.75
CA TYR A 147 1.23 13.64 0.75
C TYR A 147 2.10 14.78 1.26
N THR A 148 2.97 14.48 2.22
CA THR A 148 3.93 15.44 2.77
C THR A 148 5.32 14.83 2.84
N VAL A 149 6.34 15.61 2.47
CA VAL A 149 7.76 15.27 2.66
C VAL A 149 8.34 16.23 3.67
N THR A 150 8.79 15.71 4.82
CA THR A 150 9.35 16.52 5.90
C THR A 150 10.87 16.70 5.78
N GLN A 151 11.41 17.68 6.52
CA GLN A 151 12.86 17.87 6.64
C GLN A 151 13.56 16.74 7.45
N GLN A 152 12.79 15.85 8.07
CA GLN A 152 13.28 14.67 8.80
C GLN A 152 13.34 13.41 7.95
N ASN A 153 13.18 13.53 6.61
CA ASN A 153 13.08 12.45 5.64
C ASN A 153 11.88 11.53 5.93
N GLU A 154 10.74 12.11 6.27
CA GLU A 154 9.49 11.40 6.43
C GLU A 154 8.61 11.65 5.20
N PHE A 155 8.09 10.58 4.64
CA PHE A 155 7.00 10.60 3.67
C PHE A 155 5.71 10.26 4.40
N ILE A 156 4.84 11.25 4.54
CA ILE A 156 3.59 11.15 5.28
C ILE A 156 2.46 10.99 4.28
N ILE A 157 1.58 10.03 4.53
CA ILE A 157 0.33 9.79 3.81
C ILE A 157 -0.82 9.95 4.81
N ASP A 158 -1.59 11.02 4.67
CA ASP A 158 -2.80 11.26 5.46
C ASP A 158 -4.02 11.01 4.59
N TYR A 159 -4.93 10.15 5.02
CA TYR A 159 -6.23 9.93 4.39
C TYR A 159 -7.35 10.58 5.21
N ALA A 160 -8.30 11.15 4.51
CA ALA A 160 -9.57 11.60 5.07
C ALA A 160 -10.73 11.22 4.15
N GLY A 161 -11.91 11.02 4.71
CA GLY A 161 -13.11 10.72 3.92
C GLY A 161 -14.39 10.99 4.68
N HIS A 162 -15.48 11.21 3.95
CA HIS A 162 -16.84 11.28 4.49
C HIS A 162 -17.82 10.82 3.42
N SER A 163 -18.96 10.28 3.86
CA SER A 163 -19.99 9.76 2.98
C SER A 163 -21.37 10.32 3.35
N ASP A 164 -22.26 10.45 2.36
CA ASP A 164 -23.67 10.83 2.55
C ASP A 164 -24.56 9.68 3.01
N LYS A 165 -24.05 8.41 2.94
CA LYS A 165 -24.74 7.19 3.43
C LYS A 165 -23.74 6.33 4.18
N ASP A 166 -24.27 5.39 4.98
CA ASP A 166 -23.47 4.32 5.57
C ASP A 166 -22.77 3.54 4.45
N THR A 167 -21.45 3.38 4.58
CA THR A 167 -20.62 2.67 3.59
C THR A 167 -19.48 1.94 4.30
N ILE A 168 -18.64 1.25 3.54
CA ILE A 168 -17.36 0.74 4.03
C ILE A 168 -16.22 1.51 3.38
N ILE A 169 -15.14 1.70 4.14
CA ILE A 169 -13.93 2.37 3.65
C ILE A 169 -12.69 1.71 4.25
N ASN A 170 -11.70 1.47 3.43
CA ASN A 170 -10.37 1.03 3.81
C ASN A 170 -9.40 1.49 2.73
N LEU A 171 -8.56 2.48 3.02
CA LEU A 171 -7.63 3.06 2.06
C LEU A 171 -6.21 2.68 2.41
N THR A 172 -5.40 2.41 1.39
CA THR A 172 -3.96 2.14 1.54
C THR A 172 -3.17 2.65 0.34
N ASN A 173 -1.84 2.68 0.45
CA ASN A 173 -0.93 2.92 -0.65
C ASN A 173 -0.17 1.63 -1.00
N HIS A 174 -0.19 1.26 -2.28
CA HIS A 174 0.37 0.00 -2.77
C HIS A 174 1.76 0.19 -3.39
N SER A 175 2.64 0.94 -2.71
CA SER A 175 4.04 1.07 -3.16
C SER A 175 4.80 -0.24 -2.97
N TYR A 176 5.53 -0.64 -4.01
CA TYR A 176 6.46 -1.76 -3.98
C TYR A 176 7.86 -1.22 -3.71
N PHE A 177 8.38 -1.48 -2.53
CA PHE A 177 9.69 -1.00 -2.11
C PHE A 177 10.81 -1.98 -2.46
N ASN A 178 11.96 -1.44 -2.84
CA ASN A 178 13.24 -2.12 -2.85
C ASN A 178 14.32 -1.11 -2.39
N LEU A 179 14.75 -1.21 -1.13
CA LEU A 179 15.70 -0.26 -0.55
C LEU A 179 17.12 -0.38 -1.11
N GLY A 180 17.41 -1.44 -1.86
CA GLY A 180 18.65 -1.56 -2.64
C GLY A 180 18.74 -0.53 -3.77
N GLY A 181 17.59 0.04 -4.14
CA GLY A 181 17.49 1.05 -5.20
C GLY A 181 17.34 0.46 -6.58
N TRP A 182 17.32 1.36 -7.57
CA TRP A 182 17.22 0.97 -8.98
C TRP A 182 18.44 0.13 -9.39
N GLY A 183 18.22 -1.10 -9.76
CA GLY A 183 19.32 -2.03 -10.13
C GLY A 183 19.43 -3.23 -9.21
N ASP A 184 18.91 -3.21 -8.00
CA ASP A 184 18.86 -4.40 -7.15
C ASP A 184 17.82 -5.39 -7.69
N LYS A 185 18.15 -6.70 -7.60
CA LYS A 185 17.36 -7.73 -8.29
C LYS A 185 16.13 -8.17 -7.50
N ASP A 186 16.28 -8.28 -6.18
CA ASP A 186 15.24 -8.80 -5.30
C ASP A 186 15.38 -8.23 -3.88
N ILE A 187 14.38 -8.51 -3.07
CA ILE A 187 14.28 -8.00 -1.68
C ILE A 187 14.63 -9.05 -0.62
N LEU A 188 15.16 -10.19 -1.00
CA LEU A 188 15.29 -11.34 -0.09
C LEU A 188 16.35 -11.12 1.02
N SER A 189 17.34 -10.25 0.77
CA SER A 189 18.35 -9.86 1.75
C SER A 189 17.90 -8.75 2.70
N HIS A 190 16.78 -8.05 2.43
CA HIS A 190 16.28 -7.01 3.31
C HIS A 190 15.92 -7.61 4.68
N VAL A 191 16.33 -6.94 5.74
CA VAL A 191 16.08 -7.37 7.13
C VAL A 191 14.83 -6.63 7.62
N LEU A 192 13.82 -7.41 7.99
CA LEU A 192 12.49 -6.93 8.40
C LEU A 192 12.26 -7.19 9.88
N THR A 193 11.65 -6.21 10.55
CA THR A 193 11.02 -6.37 11.87
C THR A 193 9.61 -5.83 11.80
N ILE A 194 8.64 -6.57 12.34
CA ILE A 194 7.22 -6.15 12.46
C ILE A 194 6.82 -6.27 13.93
N ASP A 195 6.30 -5.19 14.52
CA ASP A 195 5.73 -5.18 15.87
C ASP A 195 4.31 -5.78 15.85
N ALA A 196 4.26 -7.10 15.70
CA ALA A 196 3.02 -7.86 15.67
C ALA A 196 3.24 -9.26 16.23
N ASP A 197 2.41 -9.67 17.19
CA ASP A 197 2.42 -11.04 17.74
C ASP A 197 1.51 -11.98 16.96
N ARG A 198 0.66 -11.44 16.06
CA ARG A 198 -0.39 -12.19 15.37
C ARG A 198 -0.56 -11.74 13.93
N PHE A 199 -1.13 -12.62 13.13
CA PHE A 199 -1.53 -12.35 11.74
C PHE A 199 -2.87 -13.01 11.44
N THR A 200 -3.60 -12.53 10.43
CA THR A 200 -4.86 -13.14 9.99
C THR A 200 -4.59 -14.37 9.12
N GLN A 201 -5.19 -15.50 9.49
CA GLN A 201 -5.15 -16.73 8.69
C GLN A 201 -5.91 -16.53 7.39
N ILE A 202 -5.36 -17.02 6.28
CA ILE A 202 -6.03 -17.00 4.96
C ILE A 202 -6.34 -18.43 4.49
N ASP A 203 -7.35 -18.53 3.62
CA ASP A 203 -7.63 -19.73 2.82
C ASP A 203 -6.83 -19.73 1.50
N SER A 204 -7.01 -20.75 0.67
CA SER A 204 -6.36 -20.86 -0.64
C SER A 204 -6.78 -19.79 -1.66
N GLY A 205 -7.86 -19.05 -1.39
CA GLY A 205 -8.32 -17.89 -2.17
C GLY A 205 -7.77 -16.56 -1.64
N LEU A 206 -6.86 -16.61 -0.66
CA LEU A 206 -6.28 -15.46 0.04
C LEU A 206 -7.33 -14.63 0.81
N ILE A 207 -8.44 -15.25 1.21
CA ILE A 207 -9.48 -14.64 2.03
C ILE A 207 -9.24 -14.99 3.50
N PRO A 208 -9.31 -14.02 4.43
CA PRO A 208 -9.25 -14.31 5.85
C PRO A 208 -10.33 -15.29 6.29
N THR A 209 -9.94 -16.32 7.06
CA THR A 209 -10.87 -17.31 7.62
C THR A 209 -11.63 -16.78 8.84
N GLY A 210 -11.24 -15.62 9.36
CA GLY A 210 -11.69 -15.06 10.65
C GLY A 210 -10.74 -15.40 11.81
N GLU A 211 -9.89 -16.41 11.65
CA GLU A 211 -8.91 -16.79 12.67
C GLU A 211 -7.70 -15.85 12.67
N ILE A 212 -7.23 -15.51 13.86
CA ILE A 212 -6.01 -14.73 14.10
C ILE A 212 -4.99 -15.64 14.78
N LEU A 213 -3.90 -15.95 14.08
CA LEU A 213 -2.87 -16.88 14.52
C LEU A 213 -1.68 -16.15 15.17
N SER A 214 -1.00 -16.82 16.13
CA SER A 214 0.30 -16.37 16.63
C SER A 214 1.37 -16.49 15.56
N VAL A 215 2.27 -15.50 15.51
CA VAL A 215 3.48 -15.59 14.67
C VAL A 215 4.56 -16.50 15.29
N GLU A 216 4.48 -16.74 16.60
CA GLU A 216 5.52 -17.46 17.34
C GLU A 216 5.76 -18.88 16.82
N GLY A 217 7.02 -19.17 16.49
CA GLY A 217 7.42 -20.48 15.97
C GLY A 217 7.05 -20.73 14.52
N THR A 218 6.55 -19.72 13.78
CA THR A 218 6.15 -19.83 12.37
C THR A 218 7.11 -19.06 11.45
N ALA A 219 6.93 -19.23 10.15
CA ALA A 219 7.64 -18.44 9.15
C ALA A 219 7.30 -16.94 9.22
N PHE A 220 6.19 -16.58 9.86
CA PHE A 220 5.67 -15.22 9.99
C PHE A 220 6.25 -14.46 11.20
N ASP A 221 7.14 -15.05 12.01
CA ASP A 221 7.71 -14.40 13.18
C ASP A 221 8.81 -13.38 12.81
N PHE A 222 8.40 -12.15 12.50
CA PHE A 222 9.29 -11.01 12.27
C PHE A 222 9.42 -10.08 13.50
N ARG A 223 9.12 -10.54 14.71
CA ARG A 223 9.31 -9.74 15.94
C ARG A 223 10.79 -9.42 16.22
N LYS A 224 11.70 -10.17 15.61
CA LYS A 224 13.16 -9.93 15.63
C LYS A 224 13.68 -9.70 14.22
N PRO A 225 14.74 -8.88 14.04
CA PRO A 225 15.36 -8.64 12.75
C PRO A 225 15.64 -9.94 12.00
N THR A 226 14.97 -10.13 10.86
CA THR A 226 15.03 -11.37 10.08
C THR A 226 15.05 -11.04 8.59
N ALA A 227 15.99 -11.63 7.83
CA ALA A 227 16.01 -11.46 6.39
C ALA A 227 14.75 -12.07 5.75
N ILE A 228 14.12 -11.34 4.82
CA ILE A 228 12.86 -11.75 4.18
C ILE A 228 13.00 -13.15 3.54
N GLY A 229 14.13 -13.41 2.89
CA GLY A 229 14.39 -14.68 2.22
C GLY A 229 14.56 -15.89 3.14
N ASN A 230 14.81 -15.70 4.45
CA ASN A 230 15.18 -16.80 5.35
C ASN A 230 14.10 -17.88 5.45
N ARG A 231 12.82 -17.50 5.43
CA ARG A 231 11.69 -18.42 5.64
C ARG A 231 10.60 -18.29 4.58
N ILE A 232 10.83 -17.53 3.50
CA ILE A 232 9.84 -17.26 2.44
C ILE A 232 9.37 -18.53 1.70
N ASN A 233 10.16 -19.61 1.76
CA ASN A 233 9.86 -20.90 1.17
C ASN A 233 9.62 -21.99 2.24
N ALA A 234 9.28 -21.61 3.48
CA ALA A 234 8.98 -22.58 4.54
C ALA A 234 7.81 -23.49 4.12
N ALA A 235 7.90 -24.77 4.56
CA ALA A 235 6.87 -25.78 4.27
C ALA A 235 5.64 -25.59 5.19
N GLU A 236 5.06 -24.39 5.18
CA GLU A 236 3.86 -24.03 5.95
C GLU A 236 2.71 -23.71 5.00
N THR A 237 1.51 -24.17 5.36
CA THR A 237 0.30 -23.97 4.53
C THR A 237 0.05 -22.50 4.20
N GLN A 238 0.28 -21.60 5.14
CA GLN A 238 0.05 -20.16 4.93
C GLN A 238 1.07 -19.57 3.95
N VAL A 239 2.35 -19.97 4.02
CA VAL A 239 3.38 -19.57 3.02
C VAL A 239 3.04 -20.12 1.64
N TYR A 240 2.54 -21.37 1.58
CA TYR A 240 2.10 -21.98 0.32
C TYR A 240 0.93 -21.21 -0.31
N PHE A 241 -0.11 -20.85 0.47
CA PHE A 241 -1.25 -20.08 -0.04
C PHE A 241 -0.83 -18.71 -0.57
N GLY A 242 0.03 -17.98 0.15
CA GLY A 242 0.56 -16.68 -0.27
C GLY A 242 1.58 -16.74 -1.41
N ASN A 243 2.08 -17.96 -1.77
CA ASN A 243 3.22 -18.15 -2.66
C ASN A 243 4.47 -17.37 -2.17
N GLY A 244 4.60 -17.23 -0.87
CA GLY A 244 5.48 -16.37 -0.10
C GLY A 244 4.69 -15.63 0.99
N TYR A 245 5.07 -14.40 1.32
CA TYR A 245 4.27 -13.58 2.23
C TYR A 245 3.25 -12.76 1.45
N ASP A 246 1.98 -12.85 1.83
CA ASP A 246 0.85 -12.03 1.40
C ASP A 246 -0.21 -12.04 2.50
N HIS A 247 0.16 -11.51 3.68
CA HIS A 247 -0.64 -11.65 4.89
C HIS A 247 -0.76 -10.33 5.64
N ASN A 248 -1.91 -10.13 6.27
CA ASN A 248 -2.15 -9.01 7.16
C ASN A 248 -1.65 -9.35 8.56
N TYR A 249 -0.73 -8.56 9.07
CA TYR A 249 -0.25 -8.60 10.46
C TYR A 249 -1.13 -7.71 11.33
N VAL A 250 -1.46 -8.21 12.53
CA VAL A 250 -2.20 -7.48 13.57
C VAL A 250 -1.18 -6.72 14.39
N LEU A 251 -1.11 -5.41 14.23
CA LEU A 251 -0.13 -4.57 14.92
C LEU A 251 -0.39 -4.52 16.42
N ASN A 252 0.67 -4.58 17.22
CA ASN A 252 0.57 -4.59 18.68
C ASN A 252 0.23 -3.21 19.25
N SER A 253 0.68 -2.13 18.61
CA SER A 253 0.43 -0.76 19.07
C SER A 253 -0.50 -0.04 18.10
N SER A 254 -1.51 0.62 18.70
CA SER A 254 -2.32 1.64 18.03
C SER A 254 -1.89 3.05 18.42
N GLU A 255 -0.86 3.21 19.28
CA GLU A 255 -0.31 4.49 19.67
C GLU A 255 0.62 5.01 18.59
N PHE A 256 0.10 5.93 17.82
CA PHE A 256 0.83 6.58 16.73
C PHE A 256 2.10 7.29 17.27
N GLU A 257 3.24 7.07 16.60
CA GLU A 257 4.55 7.68 16.86
C GLU A 257 5.34 7.16 18.08
N ALA A 258 4.78 6.32 18.96
CA ALA A 258 5.53 5.82 20.12
C ALA A 258 6.59 4.79 19.74
N VAL A 259 6.24 3.85 18.86
CA VAL A 259 7.12 2.78 18.37
C VAL A 259 6.88 2.58 16.87
N ALA A 260 7.94 2.31 16.12
CA ALA A 260 7.78 1.94 14.70
C ALA A 260 7.07 0.59 14.60
N SER A 261 5.93 0.56 13.88
CA SER A 261 5.19 -0.68 13.60
C SER A 261 6.01 -1.64 12.74
N VAL A 262 6.85 -1.10 11.85
CA VAL A 262 7.74 -1.88 10.98
C VAL A 262 9.08 -1.17 10.84
N THR A 263 10.16 -1.96 10.78
CA THR A 263 11.49 -1.49 10.39
C THR A 263 12.04 -2.41 9.30
N VAL A 264 12.52 -1.83 8.21
CA VAL A 264 13.21 -2.54 7.13
C VAL A 264 14.60 -1.93 6.95
N THR A 265 15.62 -2.78 6.92
CA THR A 265 17.01 -2.37 6.62
C THR A 265 17.50 -3.12 5.39
N GLU A 266 18.12 -2.41 4.46
CA GLU A 266 18.82 -3.04 3.34
C GLU A 266 20.34 -3.06 3.66
N PRO A 267 20.95 -4.26 3.78
CA PRO A 267 22.31 -4.40 4.32
C PRO A 267 23.42 -3.72 3.51
N LYS A 268 23.30 -3.68 2.18
CA LYS A 268 24.36 -3.16 1.29
C LYS A 268 24.35 -1.65 1.18
N SER A 269 23.15 -1.06 0.98
CA SER A 269 22.99 0.40 0.87
C SER A 269 22.99 1.09 2.23
N GLY A 270 22.69 0.35 3.31
CA GLY A 270 22.46 0.89 4.64
C GLY A 270 21.15 1.69 4.77
N ARG A 271 20.28 1.71 3.75
CA ARG A 271 18.97 2.36 3.85
C ARG A 271 18.11 1.67 4.87
N VAL A 272 17.45 2.48 5.70
CA VAL A 272 16.49 2.05 6.71
C VAL A 272 15.17 2.76 6.46
N MET A 273 14.08 2.00 6.44
CA MET A 273 12.72 2.53 6.41
C MET A 273 11.99 2.09 7.68
N GLN A 274 11.38 3.05 8.38
CA GLN A 274 10.52 2.82 9.54
C GLN A 274 9.11 3.27 9.20
N ILE A 275 8.10 2.51 9.61
CA ILE A 275 6.69 2.83 9.38
C ILE A 275 6.00 3.03 10.73
N PHE A 276 5.25 4.13 10.84
CA PHE A 276 4.36 4.45 11.94
C PHE A 276 2.95 4.62 11.35
N THR A 277 1.92 4.08 11.99
CA THR A 277 0.58 4.14 11.44
C THR A 277 -0.50 4.16 12.52
N THR A 278 -1.64 4.75 12.18
CA THR A 278 -2.88 4.67 12.99
C THR A 278 -3.72 3.44 12.63
N GLU A 279 -3.31 2.68 11.62
CA GLU A 279 -4.03 1.49 11.17
C GLU A 279 -3.79 0.30 12.11
N PRO A 280 -4.80 -0.57 12.31
CA PRO A 280 -4.69 -1.73 13.20
C PRO A 280 -3.88 -2.88 12.58
N GLY A 281 -3.60 -2.83 11.29
CA GLY A 281 -2.91 -3.87 10.56
C GLY A 281 -2.01 -3.38 9.45
N ILE A 282 -1.21 -4.28 8.96
CA ILE A 282 -0.34 -4.05 7.81
C ILE A 282 -0.26 -5.32 6.96
N GLN A 283 -0.58 -5.19 5.68
CA GLN A 283 -0.34 -6.26 4.71
C GLN A 283 1.13 -6.28 4.33
N PHE A 284 1.79 -7.39 4.56
CA PHE A 284 3.14 -7.65 4.07
C PHE A 284 3.06 -8.57 2.86
N TYR A 285 3.44 -8.05 1.69
CA TYR A 285 3.42 -8.76 0.42
C TYR A 285 4.80 -8.69 -0.25
N THR A 286 5.31 -9.82 -0.70
CA THR A 286 6.69 -9.95 -1.21
C THR A 286 6.80 -10.04 -2.73
N GLY A 287 5.87 -9.43 -3.47
CA GLY A 287 5.93 -9.39 -4.92
C GLY A 287 5.84 -10.77 -5.58
N ASN A 288 5.08 -11.69 -4.99
CA ASN A 288 5.03 -13.11 -5.34
C ASN A 288 4.51 -13.39 -6.75
N PHE A 289 3.69 -12.48 -7.29
CA PHE A 289 3.05 -12.60 -8.61
C PHE A 289 3.72 -11.76 -9.70
N LEU A 290 4.83 -11.09 -9.41
CA LEU A 290 5.67 -10.47 -10.43
C LEU A 290 6.36 -11.58 -11.24
N ASP A 291 6.15 -11.60 -12.56
CA ASP A 291 6.53 -12.72 -13.42
C ASP A 291 7.59 -12.38 -14.48
N GLY A 292 8.17 -11.18 -14.39
CA GLY A 292 9.21 -10.70 -15.31
C GLY A 292 8.69 -10.22 -16.67
N LYS A 293 7.37 -10.21 -16.91
CA LYS A 293 6.82 -9.74 -18.19
C LYS A 293 6.60 -8.23 -18.24
N LEU A 294 6.38 -7.60 -17.09
CA LEU A 294 6.19 -6.16 -17.01
C LEU A 294 7.53 -5.43 -17.10
N ALA A 295 7.73 -4.69 -18.18
CA ALA A 295 8.84 -3.77 -18.33
C ALA A 295 8.53 -2.48 -17.55
N GLY A 296 9.20 -2.31 -16.41
CA GLY A 296 9.08 -1.14 -15.56
C GLY A 296 10.04 -0.02 -15.93
N LYS A 297 10.48 0.73 -14.93
CA LYS A 297 11.40 1.86 -15.08
C LYS A 297 12.69 1.46 -15.80
N GLY A 298 13.13 2.30 -16.74
CA GLY A 298 14.32 2.04 -17.56
C GLY A 298 14.24 0.76 -18.41
N GLY A 299 13.03 0.25 -18.68
CA GLY A 299 12.80 -0.99 -19.43
C GLY A 299 13.15 -2.27 -18.65
N ARG A 300 13.40 -2.18 -17.36
CA ARG A 300 13.74 -3.34 -16.52
C ARG A 300 12.50 -4.18 -16.21
N CYS A 301 12.58 -5.49 -16.42
CA CYS A 301 11.54 -6.42 -16.05
C CYS A 301 11.56 -6.71 -14.54
N TYR A 302 10.39 -6.71 -13.90
CA TYR A 302 10.23 -7.03 -12.49
C TYR A 302 9.91 -8.50 -12.30
N ASN A 303 10.91 -9.26 -11.82
CA ASN A 303 10.74 -10.68 -11.48
C ASN A 303 10.11 -10.85 -10.11
N LYS A 304 9.73 -12.09 -9.78
CA LYS A 304 9.27 -12.47 -8.44
C LYS A 304 10.24 -11.94 -7.38
N HIS A 305 9.70 -11.31 -6.34
CA HIS A 305 10.44 -10.69 -5.25
C HIS A 305 11.28 -9.45 -5.64
N ALA A 306 11.01 -8.80 -6.77
CA ALA A 306 11.70 -7.55 -7.12
C ALA A 306 11.36 -6.38 -6.19
N GLY A 307 10.25 -6.43 -5.49
CA GLY A 307 9.81 -5.45 -4.49
C GLY A 307 8.88 -6.08 -3.46
N PHE A 308 8.73 -5.42 -2.31
CA PHE A 308 7.75 -5.76 -1.27
C PHE A 308 6.79 -4.61 -1.02
N CYS A 309 5.57 -4.93 -0.58
CA CYS A 309 4.58 -3.95 -0.13
C CYS A 309 4.39 -4.06 1.38
N LEU A 310 4.16 -2.91 2.02
CA LEU A 310 3.79 -2.76 3.42
C LEU A 310 2.60 -1.80 3.45
N GLU A 311 1.41 -2.39 3.29
CA GLU A 311 0.15 -1.66 3.12
C GLU A 311 -0.52 -1.51 4.49
N THR A 312 -0.41 -0.33 5.08
CA THR A 312 -1.10 0.01 6.33
C THR A 312 -2.60 0.11 6.05
N GLN A 313 -3.40 -0.69 6.74
CA GLN A 313 -4.82 -0.86 6.44
C GLN A 313 -5.59 -1.51 7.60
N HIS A 314 -6.93 -1.43 7.55
CA HIS A 314 -7.79 -2.37 8.26
C HIS A 314 -7.68 -3.77 7.63
N PHE A 315 -8.11 -4.79 8.38
CA PHE A 315 -7.94 -6.16 7.93
C PHE A 315 -8.76 -6.45 6.66
N PRO A 316 -8.25 -7.30 5.75
CA PRO A 316 -9.03 -7.77 4.61
C PRO A 316 -10.32 -8.43 5.07
N ASP A 317 -11.39 -8.30 4.28
CA ASP A 317 -12.72 -8.87 4.52
C ASP A 317 -13.38 -8.49 5.86
N SER A 318 -12.92 -7.41 6.53
CA SER A 318 -13.50 -6.94 7.81
C SER A 318 -15.02 -6.80 7.82
N PRO A 319 -15.70 -6.34 6.75
CA PRO A 319 -17.17 -6.27 6.75
C PRO A 319 -17.88 -7.60 6.99
N ASN A 320 -17.22 -8.72 6.69
CA ASN A 320 -17.74 -10.08 6.85
C ASN A 320 -17.23 -10.80 8.11
N GLN A 321 -16.27 -10.19 8.83
CA GLN A 321 -15.58 -10.78 9.99
C GLN A 321 -15.92 -9.99 11.26
N LYS A 322 -16.79 -10.54 12.10
CA LYS A 322 -17.33 -9.83 13.29
C LYS A 322 -16.26 -9.42 14.32
N GLU A 323 -15.20 -10.21 14.42
CA GLU A 323 -14.11 -10.00 15.39
C GLU A 323 -13.02 -9.04 14.85
N PHE A 324 -13.10 -8.65 13.58
CA PHE A 324 -12.15 -7.72 12.98
C PHE A 324 -12.55 -6.27 13.24
N PRO A 325 -11.60 -5.33 13.27
CA PRO A 325 -11.89 -3.91 13.38
C PRO A 325 -12.87 -3.46 12.30
N SER A 326 -13.91 -2.71 12.70
CA SER A 326 -14.97 -2.27 11.79
C SER A 326 -14.45 -1.27 10.76
N THR A 327 -14.83 -1.48 9.52
CA THR A 327 -14.57 -0.57 8.38
C THR A 327 -15.82 0.20 7.95
N ILE A 328 -16.91 0.13 8.73
CA ILE A 328 -18.15 0.86 8.45
C ILE A 328 -17.95 2.34 8.77
N LEU A 329 -18.13 3.18 7.76
CA LEU A 329 -18.22 4.63 7.91
C LEU A 329 -19.71 5.02 7.91
N LYS A 330 -20.19 5.56 9.02
CA LYS A 330 -21.54 6.07 9.13
C LYS A 330 -21.75 7.35 8.35
N ALA A 331 -22.96 7.58 7.85
CA ALA A 331 -23.33 8.81 7.19
C ALA A 331 -23.01 10.02 8.09
N GLY A 332 -22.24 10.97 7.55
CA GLY A 332 -21.81 12.18 8.26
C GLY A 332 -20.56 12.01 9.15
N ASP A 333 -20.13 10.79 9.44
CA ASP A 333 -18.88 10.56 10.17
C ASP A 333 -17.66 10.84 9.28
N ARG A 334 -16.50 10.97 9.91
CA ARG A 334 -15.22 11.19 9.23
C ARG A 334 -14.30 10.00 9.38
N TYR A 335 -13.88 9.46 8.26
CA TYR A 335 -12.73 8.55 8.18
C TYR A 335 -11.43 9.34 8.27
N ARG A 336 -10.47 8.82 9.01
CA ARG A 336 -9.09 9.32 9.04
C ARG A 336 -8.12 8.17 9.24
N SER A 337 -7.02 8.23 8.50
CA SER A 337 -5.90 7.30 8.63
C SER A 337 -4.62 8.03 8.31
N LYS A 338 -3.54 7.71 9.02
CA LYS A 338 -2.23 8.32 8.82
C LYS A 338 -1.14 7.28 8.88
N SER A 339 -0.20 7.37 7.93
CA SER A 339 1.02 6.57 7.91
C SER A 339 2.23 7.44 7.63
N VAL A 340 3.33 7.17 8.32
CA VAL A 340 4.61 7.85 8.16
C VAL A 340 5.66 6.84 7.77
N PHE A 341 6.29 7.04 6.62
CA PHE A 341 7.44 6.29 6.15
C PHE A 341 8.69 7.14 6.36
N LYS A 342 9.46 6.82 7.38
CA LYS A 342 10.66 7.56 7.77
C LYS A 342 11.90 6.88 7.22
N PHE A 343 12.71 7.62 6.48
CA PHE A 343 13.94 7.10 5.87
C PHE A 343 15.18 7.63 6.59
N SER A 344 16.12 6.74 6.84
CA SER A 344 17.42 7.03 7.43
C SER A 344 18.46 6.08 6.85
N VAL A 345 19.70 6.24 7.30
CA VAL A 345 20.80 5.33 7.00
C VAL A 345 21.32 4.71 8.29
N GLY A 346 21.58 3.42 8.27
CA GLY A 346 22.19 2.64 9.34
C GLY A 346 23.55 2.07 8.90
N PRO A 347 24.23 1.34 9.79
CA PRO A 347 25.45 0.63 9.41
C PRO A 347 25.14 -0.41 8.33
N ARG A 348 26.07 -0.61 7.42
CA ARG A 348 26.05 -1.75 6.49
C ARG A 348 26.30 -3.05 7.27
N MET A 349 25.59 -4.10 6.91
CA MET A 349 25.69 -5.41 7.57
C MET A 349 26.35 -6.45 6.67
#